data_8edede4f551a0991e94e1f30293fffb4
#
_entry.id   8edede4f551a0991e94e1f30293fffb4
#
_cell.length_a   1.000
_cell.length_b   1.000
_cell.length_c   1.000
_cell.angle_alpha   90.00
_cell.angle_beta   90.00
_cell.angle_gamma   90.00
#
_symmetry.space_group_name_H-M   'P 1'
#
loop_
_entity.id
_entity.type
_entity.pdbx_description
1 polymer ?
#
loop_
_entity_poly.entity_id
_entity_poly.type
_entity_poly.pdbx_seq_one_letter_code
_entity_poly.pdbx_strand_id
1 'polypeptide(L)'
;MLFERIQTRTVRLFTHRYLGFKPTALPALPGPHPQQTYVLYAHVPFCKTLCPYCSFNRYPFVQEQAVPYFKNLRQEMRMLKDMGYGFKSLYIGGGTPTIMIDELCATIDLARDLFGLEEVSTETNPNHLEPQIISKLSGRVQRLSVGVQSFDDRLLKQMERHDTYGSGMESLERIIAAKDSFDSLNVDMIFNFPSQTEDMLINDLACILESQANQVTFYPLMASPSVARSLARSLGQVDYSREERYYQMICEVLTGGKHPPYAFGSAWTFKAISDESAMIDEYIVDYEEYPAIGSGGLSYLDGGLYVNTFSVEEYNDLIEAGRMSVIGKTPFTTSDRMRYRFMMQLFGLQLDKRQWERDFGCSVAAGLPVEYSFFKLVGAFAFEDDEKILLTPRGRYLLVALMREFFVGVNKVRDEARQRV
;
A
#
# COMPACT_ATOMS: atom_id res chain seq x y z
N MET A 1 -19.66 19.30 1.36
CA MET A 1 -20.75 18.30 1.52
C MET A 1 -21.35 17.81 0.20
N LEU A 2 -22.05 18.60 -0.63
CA LEU A 2 -22.65 18.09 -1.89
C LEU A 2 -21.60 17.71 -2.93
N PHE A 3 -20.55 18.51 -3.07
CA PHE A 3 -19.45 18.31 -4.03
C PHE A 3 -18.62 17.07 -3.70
N GLU A 4 -18.27 16.86 -2.41
CA GLU A 4 -17.57 15.66 -1.92
C GLU A 4 -18.40 14.39 -2.13
N ARG A 5 -19.71 14.42 -1.89
CA ARG A 5 -20.61 13.29 -2.16
C ARG A 5 -20.66 12.96 -3.66
N ILE A 6 -20.63 13.97 -4.52
CA ILE A 6 -20.60 13.79 -5.97
C ILE A 6 -19.25 13.21 -6.39
N GLN A 7 -18.13 13.74 -5.88
CA GLN A 7 -16.78 13.23 -6.14
C GLN A 7 -16.66 11.75 -5.72
N THR A 8 -16.95 11.43 -4.46
CA THR A 8 -16.89 10.06 -3.93
C THR A 8 -17.80 9.12 -4.72
N ARG A 9 -18.99 9.56 -5.12
CA ARG A 9 -19.92 8.74 -5.90
C ARG A 9 -19.45 8.52 -7.34
N THR A 10 -18.88 9.54 -7.97
CA THR A 10 -18.31 9.45 -9.32
C THR A 10 -17.09 8.54 -9.33
N VAL A 11 -16.20 8.69 -8.36
CA VAL A 11 -15.02 7.84 -8.19
C VAL A 11 -15.42 6.39 -7.93
N ARG A 12 -16.38 6.14 -7.04
CA ARG A 12 -16.91 4.78 -6.81
C ARG A 12 -17.50 4.14 -8.06
N LEU A 13 -18.19 4.91 -8.91
CA LEU A 13 -18.71 4.40 -10.18
C LEU A 13 -17.57 4.01 -11.15
N PHE A 14 -16.48 4.78 -11.17
CA PHE A 14 -15.32 4.47 -11.99
C PHE A 14 -14.55 3.24 -11.45
N THR A 15 -14.24 3.17 -10.17
CA THR A 15 -13.52 2.04 -9.56
C THR A 15 -14.31 0.74 -9.61
N HIS A 16 -15.63 0.76 -9.41
CA HIS A 16 -16.48 -0.43 -9.55
C HIS A 16 -16.41 -1.09 -10.92
N ARG A 17 -16.17 -0.31 -11.97
CA ARG A 17 -16.08 -0.83 -13.34
C ARG A 17 -14.77 -1.59 -13.58
N TYR A 18 -13.67 -1.21 -12.91
CA TYR A 18 -12.34 -1.81 -13.10
C TYR A 18 -12.08 -3.04 -12.24
N LEU A 19 -12.75 -3.16 -11.10
CA LEU A 19 -12.51 -4.21 -10.11
C LEU A 19 -13.51 -5.37 -10.20
N GLY A 20 -14.21 -5.49 -11.33
CA GLY A 20 -15.11 -6.61 -11.59
C GLY A 20 -14.33 -7.86 -12.01
N PHE A 21 -13.70 -8.56 -11.06
CA PHE A 21 -13.00 -9.80 -11.35
C PHE A 21 -13.96 -10.89 -11.81
N LYS A 22 -13.66 -11.46 -12.97
CA LYS A 22 -14.31 -12.68 -13.43
C LYS A 22 -13.41 -13.86 -13.05
N PRO A 23 -13.88 -14.80 -12.25
CA PRO A 23 -13.15 -16.05 -12.05
C PRO A 23 -12.92 -16.67 -13.43
N THR A 24 -11.68 -16.92 -13.78
CA THR A 24 -11.34 -17.65 -14.99
C THR A 24 -10.80 -19.01 -14.56
N ALA A 25 -11.23 -20.07 -15.20
CA ALA A 25 -10.63 -21.38 -15.01
C ALA A 25 -9.16 -21.29 -15.43
N LEU A 26 -8.24 -21.29 -14.47
CA LEU A 26 -6.78 -21.31 -14.66
C LEU A 26 -6.19 -20.07 -15.38
N PRO A 27 -6.27 -18.86 -14.81
CA PRO A 27 -5.50 -17.75 -15.37
C PRO A 27 -4.02 -18.01 -15.14
N ALA A 28 -3.25 -18.11 -16.22
CA ALA A 28 -1.79 -18.06 -16.13
C ALA A 28 -1.33 -16.59 -16.07
N LEU A 29 -0.28 -16.31 -15.32
CA LEU A 29 0.42 -15.03 -15.42
C LEU A 29 1.07 -14.94 -16.83
N PRO A 30 1.16 -13.75 -17.43
CA PRO A 30 1.94 -13.55 -18.64
C PRO A 30 3.41 -13.80 -18.37
N GLY A 31 4.22 -14.07 -19.40
CA GLY A 31 5.67 -14.06 -19.27
C GLY A 31 6.20 -12.62 -19.10
N PRO A 32 7.42 -12.44 -18.57
CA PRO A 32 8.02 -11.12 -18.42
C PRO A 32 8.39 -10.49 -19.76
N HIS A 33 8.27 -9.16 -19.86
CA HIS A 33 8.79 -8.42 -21.01
C HIS A 33 10.30 -8.18 -20.85
N PRO A 34 11.13 -8.43 -21.89
CA PRO A 34 12.59 -8.41 -21.77
C PRO A 34 13.21 -7.07 -21.34
N GLN A 35 12.50 -5.97 -21.51
CA GLN A 35 12.99 -4.61 -21.21
C GLN A 35 12.32 -4.01 -19.97
N GLN A 36 11.45 -4.75 -19.30
CA GLN A 36 10.71 -4.29 -18.14
C GLN A 36 11.43 -4.66 -16.85
N THR A 37 11.54 -3.69 -15.94
CA THR A 37 11.97 -3.94 -14.56
C THR A 37 10.73 -4.13 -13.71
N TYR A 38 10.73 -5.19 -12.90
CA TYR A 38 9.62 -5.54 -12.01
C TYR A 38 10.05 -5.49 -10.56
N VAL A 39 9.11 -5.13 -9.67
CA VAL A 39 9.19 -5.43 -8.24
C VAL A 39 8.37 -6.68 -7.96
N LEU A 40 8.83 -7.52 -7.05
CA LEU A 40 8.05 -8.64 -6.55
C LEU A 40 7.30 -8.22 -5.28
N TYR A 41 5.98 -8.36 -5.27
CA TYR A 41 5.18 -8.26 -4.04
C TYR A 41 4.93 -9.65 -3.45
N ALA A 42 5.24 -9.83 -2.17
CA ALA A 42 4.95 -11.07 -1.45
C ALA A 42 3.99 -10.79 -0.28
N HIS A 43 2.82 -11.44 -0.28
CA HIS A 43 1.82 -11.26 0.77
C HIS A 43 1.97 -12.28 1.87
N VAL A 44 2.08 -11.84 3.13
CA VAL A 44 2.09 -12.69 4.33
C VAL A 44 0.84 -12.39 5.16
N PRO A 45 -0.18 -13.24 5.18
CA PRO A 45 -1.51 -12.89 5.69
C PRO A 45 -1.68 -13.07 7.20
N PHE A 46 -0.65 -13.33 7.98
CA PHE A 46 -0.79 -13.69 9.39
C PHE A 46 -0.62 -12.49 10.33
N CYS A 47 -1.54 -12.37 11.31
CA CYS A 47 -1.46 -11.36 12.38
C CYS A 47 -1.74 -12.01 13.74
N LYS A 48 -1.08 -11.52 14.79
CA LYS A 48 -1.37 -11.93 16.17
C LYS A 48 -2.77 -11.47 16.60
N THR A 49 -3.16 -10.25 16.21
CA THR A 49 -4.48 -9.66 16.46
C THR A 49 -5.08 -9.13 15.15
N LEU A 50 -6.37 -9.40 14.95
CA LEU A 50 -7.10 -8.91 13.77
C LEU A 50 -7.78 -7.58 14.08
N CYS A 51 -7.12 -6.48 13.80
CA CYS A 51 -7.64 -5.12 14.04
C CYS A 51 -8.99 -4.90 13.35
N PRO A 52 -10.02 -4.34 14.02
CA PRO A 52 -11.39 -4.25 13.48
C PRO A 52 -11.53 -3.36 12.25
N TYR A 53 -10.59 -2.43 12.03
CA TYR A 53 -10.60 -1.51 10.89
C TYR A 53 -9.86 -2.04 9.65
N CYS A 54 -9.03 -3.08 9.81
CA CYS A 54 -8.15 -3.53 8.73
C CYS A 54 -8.90 -4.30 7.65
N SER A 55 -8.74 -3.88 6.42
CA SER A 55 -9.38 -4.46 5.24
C SER A 55 -8.50 -5.40 4.43
N PHE A 56 -7.24 -5.62 4.80
CA PHE A 56 -6.33 -6.52 4.09
C PHE A 56 -6.70 -8.01 4.24
N ASN A 57 -6.17 -8.86 3.36
CA ASN A 57 -6.27 -10.30 3.51
C ASN A 57 -5.41 -10.75 4.68
N ARG A 58 -6.03 -11.23 5.75
CA ARG A 58 -5.35 -11.59 7.00
C ARG A 58 -6.06 -12.69 7.73
N TYR A 59 -5.26 -13.47 8.45
CA TYR A 59 -5.68 -14.61 9.24
C TYR A 59 -5.08 -14.53 10.64
N PRO A 60 -5.74 -15.06 11.67
CA PRO A 60 -5.11 -15.26 12.96
C PRO A 60 -3.84 -16.11 12.80
N PHE A 61 -2.77 -15.74 13.47
CA PHE A 61 -1.54 -16.51 13.43
C PHE A 61 -1.71 -17.87 14.12
N VAL A 62 -1.45 -18.93 13.35
CA VAL A 62 -1.35 -20.31 13.78
C VAL A 62 -0.10 -20.89 13.15
N GLN A 63 0.88 -21.30 13.97
CA GLN A 63 2.20 -21.72 13.50
C GLN A 63 2.13 -22.89 12.52
N GLU A 64 1.24 -23.86 12.78
CA GLU A 64 1.01 -25.05 11.94
C GLU A 64 0.52 -24.68 10.51
N GLN A 65 -0.12 -23.52 10.36
CA GLN A 65 -0.54 -22.99 9.05
C GLN A 65 0.54 -22.11 8.42
N ALA A 66 1.27 -21.35 9.23
CA ALA A 66 2.24 -20.38 8.75
C ALA A 66 3.53 -21.05 8.21
N VAL A 67 4.01 -22.13 8.83
CA VAL A 67 5.22 -22.84 8.39
C VAL A 67 5.07 -23.39 6.96
N PRO A 68 4.05 -24.18 6.59
CA PRO A 68 3.85 -24.63 5.22
C PRO A 68 3.60 -23.45 4.26
N TYR A 69 2.91 -22.41 4.71
CA TYR A 69 2.69 -21.21 3.91
C TYR A 69 4.00 -20.55 3.45
N PHE A 70 4.93 -20.28 4.37
CA PHE A 70 6.24 -19.69 4.03
C PHE A 70 7.07 -20.60 3.11
N LYS A 71 7.00 -21.92 3.31
CA LYS A 71 7.62 -22.90 2.40
C LYS A 71 7.04 -22.77 0.98
N ASN A 72 5.72 -22.66 0.86
CA ASN A 72 5.03 -22.53 -0.41
C ASN A 72 5.26 -21.15 -1.04
N LEU A 73 5.39 -20.07 -0.24
CA LEU A 73 5.76 -18.74 -0.73
C LEU A 73 7.14 -18.77 -1.41
N ARG A 74 8.11 -19.46 -0.83
CA ARG A 74 9.42 -19.68 -1.44
C ARG A 74 9.34 -20.57 -2.71
N GLN A 75 8.42 -21.51 -2.74
CA GLN A 75 8.20 -22.32 -3.95
C GLN A 75 7.58 -21.49 -5.07
N GLU A 76 6.63 -20.63 -4.78
CA GLU A 76 6.03 -19.73 -5.77
C GLU A 76 7.06 -18.74 -6.34
N MET A 77 8.04 -18.26 -5.54
CA MET A 77 9.20 -17.49 -6.05
C MET A 77 10.02 -18.27 -7.08
N ARG A 78 10.27 -19.56 -6.83
CA ARG A 78 10.99 -20.42 -7.81
C ARG A 78 10.20 -20.57 -9.11
N MET A 79 8.88 -20.73 -9.00
CA MET A 79 8.01 -20.82 -10.19
C MET A 79 8.07 -19.53 -11.02
N LEU A 80 8.10 -18.34 -10.41
CA LEU A 80 8.31 -17.08 -11.14
C LEU A 80 9.69 -17.03 -11.81
N LYS A 81 10.74 -17.53 -11.14
CA LYS A 81 12.08 -17.64 -11.73
C LYS A 81 12.07 -18.55 -12.96
N ASP A 82 11.40 -19.69 -12.88
CA ASP A 82 11.28 -20.66 -13.98
C ASP A 82 10.47 -20.09 -15.15
N MET A 83 9.53 -19.17 -14.89
CA MET A 83 8.83 -18.41 -15.93
C MET A 83 9.70 -17.32 -16.59
N GLY A 84 10.93 -17.09 -16.10
CA GLY A 84 11.88 -16.12 -16.63
C GLY A 84 11.82 -14.73 -15.99
N TYR A 85 11.06 -14.54 -14.92
CA TYR A 85 11.04 -13.25 -14.21
C TYR A 85 12.38 -12.94 -13.54
N GLY A 86 12.76 -11.66 -13.56
CA GLY A 86 13.87 -11.07 -12.81
C GLY A 86 13.37 -9.87 -12.02
N PHE A 87 13.87 -9.70 -10.80
CA PHE A 87 13.48 -8.62 -9.91
C PHE A 87 14.71 -7.90 -9.39
N LYS A 88 14.62 -6.57 -9.22
CA LYS A 88 15.60 -5.78 -8.48
C LYS A 88 15.17 -5.55 -7.04
N SER A 89 13.87 -5.48 -6.81
CA SER A 89 13.29 -5.15 -5.51
C SER A 89 12.23 -6.17 -5.10
N LEU A 90 12.13 -6.39 -3.78
CA LEU A 90 11.12 -7.24 -3.14
C LEU A 90 10.39 -6.43 -2.07
N TYR A 91 9.07 -6.40 -2.14
CA TYR A 91 8.22 -5.87 -1.07
C TYR A 91 7.45 -7.01 -0.40
N ILE A 92 7.63 -7.17 0.92
CA ILE A 92 6.91 -8.18 1.71
C ILE A 92 5.96 -7.47 2.66
N GLY A 93 4.66 -7.62 2.40
CA GLY A 93 3.61 -6.94 3.15
C GLY A 93 2.44 -7.83 3.52
N GLY A 94 1.36 -7.21 4.01
CA GLY A 94 0.07 -7.85 4.24
C GLY A 94 -0.43 -7.82 5.67
N GLY A 95 -0.20 -8.87 6.44
CA GLY A 95 -0.53 -8.99 7.86
C GLY A 95 0.61 -8.48 8.75
N THR A 96 1.50 -9.39 9.13
CA THR A 96 2.71 -9.07 9.92
C THR A 96 3.83 -10.01 9.46
N PRO A 97 4.59 -9.66 8.42
CA PRO A 97 5.64 -10.53 7.88
C PRO A 97 6.66 -11.00 8.94
N THR A 98 6.98 -10.13 9.88
CA THR A 98 7.95 -10.41 10.98
C THR A 98 7.43 -11.35 12.06
N ILE A 99 6.18 -11.84 11.96
CA ILE A 99 5.58 -12.75 12.96
C ILE A 99 6.34 -14.09 13.06
N MET A 100 6.98 -14.51 11.95
CA MET A 100 7.91 -15.64 11.88
C MET A 100 9.24 -15.17 11.31
N ILE A 101 10.03 -14.52 12.14
CA ILE A 101 11.25 -13.82 11.71
C ILE A 101 12.24 -14.74 10.99
N ASP A 102 12.42 -16.00 11.42
CA ASP A 102 13.36 -16.92 10.77
C ASP A 102 12.87 -17.36 9.39
N GLU A 103 11.57 -17.59 9.22
CA GLU A 103 10.96 -17.90 7.94
C GLU A 103 11.02 -16.70 6.98
N LEU A 104 10.82 -15.49 7.50
CA LEU A 104 10.96 -14.25 6.73
C LEU A 104 12.40 -14.09 6.24
N CYS A 105 13.40 -14.23 7.12
CA CYS A 105 14.82 -14.18 6.73
C CYS A 105 15.16 -15.22 5.65
N ALA A 106 14.74 -16.48 5.85
CA ALA A 106 14.96 -17.53 4.86
C ALA A 106 14.29 -17.23 3.50
N THR A 107 13.16 -16.53 3.52
CA THR A 107 12.45 -16.12 2.29
C THR A 107 13.19 -14.99 1.58
N ILE A 108 13.69 -13.99 2.31
CA ILE A 108 14.51 -12.91 1.77
C ILE A 108 15.83 -13.45 1.21
N ASP A 109 16.52 -14.30 1.96
CA ASP A 109 17.81 -14.88 1.55
C ASP A 109 17.62 -15.69 0.24
N LEU A 110 16.58 -16.53 0.14
CA LEU A 110 16.24 -17.22 -1.11
C LEU A 110 15.96 -16.27 -2.26
N ALA A 111 15.18 -15.22 -2.04
CA ALA A 111 14.84 -14.26 -3.08
C ALA A 111 16.10 -13.53 -3.61
N ARG A 112 17.04 -13.18 -2.72
CA ARG A 112 18.35 -12.63 -3.09
C ARG A 112 19.17 -13.61 -3.95
N ASP A 113 19.21 -14.88 -3.55
CA ASP A 113 19.91 -15.93 -4.29
C ASP A 113 19.31 -16.15 -5.69
N LEU A 114 17.99 -16.13 -5.81
CA LEU A 114 17.29 -16.35 -7.08
C LEU A 114 17.41 -15.16 -8.04
N PHE A 115 17.30 -13.93 -7.54
CA PHE A 115 17.09 -12.75 -8.38
C PHE A 115 18.21 -11.70 -8.31
N GLY A 116 19.11 -11.79 -7.32
CA GLY A 116 20.17 -10.78 -7.12
C GLY A 116 19.59 -9.43 -6.67
N LEU A 117 18.63 -9.45 -5.73
CA LEU A 117 17.91 -8.26 -5.29
C LEU A 117 18.83 -7.18 -4.75
N GLU A 118 18.59 -5.94 -5.18
CA GLU A 118 19.27 -4.75 -4.70
C GLU A 118 18.59 -4.20 -3.44
N GLU A 119 17.26 -4.34 -3.35
CA GLU A 119 16.44 -3.74 -2.33
C GLU A 119 15.35 -4.67 -1.80
N VAL A 120 15.14 -4.65 -0.49
CA VAL A 120 14.05 -5.36 0.19
C VAL A 120 13.33 -4.40 1.14
N SER A 121 12.02 -4.30 0.97
CA SER A 121 11.12 -3.61 1.89
C SER A 121 10.24 -4.60 2.61
N THR A 122 9.98 -4.41 3.90
CA THR A 122 9.02 -5.25 4.65
C THR A 122 8.25 -4.46 5.68
N GLU A 123 7.07 -5.00 6.04
CA GLU A 123 6.18 -4.43 7.04
C GLU A 123 6.34 -5.12 8.39
N THR A 124 6.12 -4.37 9.48
CA THR A 124 6.16 -4.85 10.84
C THR A 124 5.20 -4.08 11.77
N ASN A 125 5.18 -4.44 13.04
CA ASN A 125 4.48 -3.72 14.11
C ASN A 125 5.47 -3.25 15.19
N PRO A 126 5.12 -2.24 16.02
CA PRO A 126 6.04 -1.66 17.01
C PRO A 126 6.64 -2.67 17.99
N ASN A 127 5.87 -3.69 18.40
CA ASN A 127 6.36 -4.73 19.32
C ASN A 127 7.45 -5.65 18.71
N HIS A 128 7.66 -5.62 17.40
CA HIS A 128 8.74 -6.36 16.73
C HIS A 128 9.99 -5.50 16.48
N LEU A 129 10.03 -4.27 16.97
CA LEU A 129 11.25 -3.44 17.00
C LEU A 129 12.15 -3.79 18.19
N GLU A 130 12.29 -5.08 18.47
CA GLU A 130 13.20 -5.61 19.49
C GLU A 130 14.61 -5.84 18.92
N PRO A 131 15.69 -5.61 19.69
CA PRO A 131 17.06 -5.75 19.19
C PRO A 131 17.36 -7.09 18.50
N GLN A 132 16.74 -8.17 18.97
CA GLN A 132 16.92 -9.51 18.39
C GLN A 132 16.31 -9.63 16.99
N ILE A 133 15.15 -9.01 16.77
CA ILE A 133 14.47 -8.98 15.44
C ILE A 133 15.21 -8.03 14.51
N ILE A 134 15.54 -6.82 14.99
CA ILE A 134 16.30 -5.83 14.24
C ILE A 134 17.62 -6.41 13.74
N SER A 135 18.38 -7.10 14.59
CA SER A 135 19.66 -7.69 14.21
C SER A 135 19.54 -8.75 13.10
N LYS A 136 18.43 -9.49 13.03
CA LYS A 136 18.17 -10.44 11.95
C LYS A 136 17.78 -9.76 10.62
N LEU A 137 17.10 -8.62 10.71
CA LEU A 137 16.67 -7.85 9.52
C LEU A 137 17.77 -6.94 8.98
N SER A 138 18.64 -6.42 9.83
CA SER A 138 19.74 -5.53 9.44
C SER A 138 20.63 -6.19 8.38
N GLY A 139 20.94 -5.46 7.31
CA GLY A 139 21.66 -5.96 6.13
C GLY A 139 20.81 -6.81 5.16
N ARG A 140 19.62 -7.30 5.59
CA ARG A 140 18.66 -7.98 4.71
C ARG A 140 17.57 -7.05 4.19
N VAL A 141 17.17 -6.07 4.98
CA VAL A 141 16.06 -5.16 4.69
C VAL A 141 16.62 -3.75 4.61
N GLN A 142 16.37 -3.05 3.52
CA GLN A 142 16.72 -1.65 3.31
C GLN A 142 15.64 -0.73 3.88
N ARG A 143 14.36 -1.05 3.67
CA ARG A 143 13.24 -0.28 4.18
C ARG A 143 12.36 -1.11 5.11
N LEU A 144 12.19 -0.64 6.35
CA LEU A 144 11.25 -1.22 7.31
C LEU A 144 10.05 -0.29 7.52
N SER A 145 8.83 -0.77 7.23
CA SER A 145 7.59 -0.04 7.48
C SER A 145 6.93 -0.51 8.77
N VAL A 146 6.69 0.43 9.69
CA VAL A 146 6.17 0.13 11.03
C VAL A 146 4.73 0.62 11.15
N GLY A 147 3.78 -0.29 11.26
CA GLY A 147 2.38 0.02 11.45
C GLY A 147 2.09 0.53 12.85
N VAL A 148 2.17 1.83 13.10
CA VAL A 148 1.83 2.48 14.38
C VAL A 148 0.36 2.86 14.44
N GLN A 149 -0.12 3.52 13.39
CA GLN A 149 -1.48 3.99 13.14
C GLN A 149 -1.87 5.25 13.94
N SER A 150 -1.51 5.36 15.22
CA SER A 150 -1.66 6.52 16.10
C SER A 150 -0.74 6.38 17.31
N PHE A 151 -0.38 7.48 17.95
CA PHE A 151 0.28 7.52 19.26
C PHE A 151 -0.70 7.80 20.41
N ASP A 152 -1.98 8.03 20.12
CA ASP A 152 -3.01 8.20 21.17
C ASP A 152 -3.51 6.83 21.67
N ASP A 153 -3.29 6.54 22.96
CA ASP A 153 -3.65 5.26 23.57
C ASP A 153 -5.16 4.96 23.53
N ARG A 154 -6.03 5.97 23.48
CA ARG A 154 -7.48 5.76 23.36
C ARG A 154 -7.82 5.24 21.98
N LEU A 155 -7.18 5.81 20.93
CA LEU A 155 -7.34 5.30 19.56
C LEU A 155 -6.73 3.90 19.41
N LEU A 156 -5.54 3.66 19.97
CA LEU A 156 -4.91 2.34 19.94
C LEU A 156 -5.77 1.27 20.60
N LYS A 157 -6.42 1.58 21.75
CA LYS A 157 -7.37 0.68 22.40
C LYS A 157 -8.60 0.41 21.53
N GLN A 158 -9.15 1.43 20.91
CA GLN A 158 -10.30 1.28 19.99
C GLN A 158 -9.92 0.49 18.71
N MET A 159 -8.69 0.60 18.27
CA MET A 159 -8.13 -0.17 17.16
C MET A 159 -7.75 -1.61 17.56
N GLU A 160 -7.91 -2.00 18.84
CA GLU A 160 -7.48 -3.29 19.41
C GLU A 160 -5.97 -3.55 19.20
N ARG A 161 -5.17 -2.47 19.29
CA ARG A 161 -3.71 -2.53 19.09
C ARG A 161 -2.91 -2.39 20.37
N HIS A 162 -3.40 -1.58 21.33
CA HIS A 162 -2.70 -1.20 22.55
C HIS A 162 -2.13 -2.41 23.30
N ASP A 163 -2.97 -3.40 23.58
CA ASP A 163 -2.57 -4.55 24.42
C ASP A 163 -1.62 -5.51 23.70
N THR A 164 -1.64 -5.52 22.35
CA THR A 164 -0.79 -6.44 21.56
C THR A 164 0.52 -5.79 21.14
N TYR A 165 0.50 -4.49 20.78
CA TYR A 165 1.63 -3.82 20.13
C TYR A 165 2.28 -2.75 21.01
N GLY A 166 1.68 -2.42 22.13
CA GLY A 166 2.15 -1.42 23.10
C GLY A 166 1.42 -0.10 23.03
N SER A 167 1.73 0.79 23.97
CA SER A 167 1.24 2.17 24.02
C SER A 167 1.88 3.04 22.94
N GLY A 168 1.32 4.23 22.74
CA GLY A 168 1.88 5.22 21.82
C GLY A 168 3.31 5.61 22.20
N MET A 169 3.57 5.83 23.50
CA MET A 169 4.90 6.19 23.98
C MET A 169 5.92 5.05 23.79
N GLU A 170 5.56 3.81 24.13
CA GLU A 170 6.44 2.64 23.87
C GLU A 170 6.74 2.49 22.38
N SER A 171 5.77 2.76 21.52
CA SER A 171 5.96 2.74 20.06
C SER A 171 6.94 3.81 19.61
N LEU A 172 6.83 5.03 20.13
CA LEU A 172 7.75 6.14 19.85
C LEU A 172 9.18 5.81 20.28
N GLU A 173 9.38 5.33 21.51
CA GLU A 173 10.69 4.95 22.03
C GLU A 173 11.35 3.85 21.17
N ARG A 174 10.59 2.84 20.75
CA ARG A 174 11.08 1.77 19.88
C ARG A 174 11.47 2.26 18.49
N ILE A 175 10.70 3.20 17.91
CA ILE A 175 11.02 3.80 16.61
C ILE A 175 12.33 4.59 16.73
N ILE A 176 12.49 5.44 17.74
CA ILE A 176 13.70 6.22 17.97
C ILE A 176 14.92 5.30 18.12
N ALA A 177 14.78 4.18 18.83
CA ALA A 177 15.86 3.22 19.02
C ALA A 177 16.22 2.44 17.74
N ALA A 178 15.25 2.25 16.80
CA ALA A 178 15.42 1.41 15.62
C ALA A 178 15.79 2.21 14.34
N LYS A 179 15.57 3.53 14.31
CA LYS A 179 15.59 4.35 13.08
C LYS A 179 16.88 4.25 12.26
N ASP A 180 18.03 4.14 12.94
CA ASP A 180 19.36 4.11 12.30
C ASP A 180 19.81 2.67 11.92
N SER A 181 18.92 1.68 12.06
CA SER A 181 19.23 0.26 11.78
C SER A 181 18.92 -0.13 10.33
N PHE A 182 18.26 0.73 9.57
CA PHE A 182 17.82 0.52 8.19
C PHE A 182 18.13 1.76 7.35
N ASP A 183 18.24 1.60 6.03
CA ASP A 183 18.44 2.73 5.12
C ASP A 183 17.22 3.68 5.16
N SER A 184 16.02 3.11 5.38
CA SER A 184 14.80 3.87 5.60
C SER A 184 13.89 3.18 6.61
N LEU A 185 13.49 3.89 7.67
CA LEU A 185 12.41 3.48 8.57
C LEU A 185 11.19 4.35 8.29
N ASN A 186 10.12 3.71 7.86
CA ASN A 186 8.83 4.35 7.62
C ASN A 186 7.85 4.09 8.77
N VAL A 187 7.07 5.11 9.14
CA VAL A 187 6.00 5.01 10.13
C VAL A 187 4.65 5.14 9.44
N ASP A 188 3.83 4.08 9.51
CA ASP A 188 2.48 4.08 8.95
C ASP A 188 1.48 4.60 9.97
N MET A 189 0.77 5.67 9.58
CA MET A 189 -0.25 6.35 10.37
C MET A 189 -1.60 6.29 9.67
N ILE A 190 -2.69 6.26 10.43
CA ILE A 190 -4.06 6.38 9.89
C ILE A 190 -4.68 7.68 10.38
N PHE A 191 -5.22 8.46 9.44
CA PHE A 191 -6.02 9.63 9.80
C PHE A 191 -7.50 9.44 9.42
N ASN A 192 -8.34 10.28 10.01
CA ASN A 192 -9.79 10.25 9.87
C ASN A 192 -10.46 8.99 10.46
N PHE A 193 -9.90 8.45 11.56
CA PHE A 193 -10.58 7.41 12.33
C PHE A 193 -11.84 7.97 13.01
N PRO A 194 -12.98 7.24 13.14
CA PRO A 194 -14.26 7.82 13.57
C PRO A 194 -14.21 8.70 14.82
N SER A 195 -13.47 8.27 15.84
CA SER A 195 -13.31 8.97 17.13
C SER A 195 -12.10 9.90 17.22
N GLN A 196 -11.26 9.98 16.17
CA GLN A 196 -10.09 10.85 16.15
C GLN A 196 -10.50 12.33 16.20
N THR A 197 -9.85 13.13 17.04
CA THR A 197 -10.00 14.58 17.11
C THR A 197 -8.81 15.29 16.48
N GLU A 198 -8.92 16.62 16.24
CA GLU A 198 -7.76 17.42 15.78
C GLU A 198 -6.62 17.38 16.79
N ASP A 199 -6.90 17.43 18.11
CA ASP A 199 -5.87 17.35 19.15
C ASP A 199 -5.11 16.03 19.13
N MET A 200 -5.79 14.90 18.90
CA MET A 200 -5.15 13.60 18.74
C MET A 200 -4.23 13.58 17.50
N LEU A 201 -4.67 14.14 16.38
CA LEU A 201 -3.85 14.25 15.17
C LEU A 201 -2.64 15.17 15.37
N ILE A 202 -2.80 16.29 16.10
CA ILE A 202 -1.69 17.18 16.46
C ILE A 202 -0.66 16.46 17.33
N ASN A 203 -1.12 15.66 18.30
CA ASN A 203 -0.23 14.83 19.10
C ASN A 203 0.50 13.78 18.26
N ASP A 204 -0.20 13.09 17.36
CA ASP A 204 0.40 12.13 16.43
C ASP A 204 1.50 12.80 15.59
N LEU A 205 1.25 14.01 15.08
CA LEU A 205 2.24 14.77 14.29
C LEU A 205 3.43 15.21 15.14
N ALA A 206 3.22 15.60 16.42
CA ALA A 206 4.32 15.93 17.32
C ALA A 206 5.21 14.70 17.59
N CYS A 207 4.63 13.53 17.83
CA CYS A 207 5.38 12.28 17.99
C CYS A 207 6.14 11.88 16.72
N ILE A 208 5.58 12.10 15.53
CA ILE A 208 6.29 11.89 14.25
C ILE A 208 7.53 12.78 14.15
N LEU A 209 7.40 14.07 14.47
CA LEU A 209 8.54 14.98 14.46
C LEU A 209 9.62 14.57 15.47
N GLU A 210 9.21 14.14 16.67
CA GLU A 210 10.11 13.66 17.72
C GLU A 210 10.81 12.34 17.32
N SER A 211 10.11 11.45 16.63
CA SER A 211 10.65 10.16 16.18
C SER A 211 11.83 10.31 15.21
N GLN A 212 11.89 11.39 14.46
CA GLN A 212 12.85 11.62 13.38
C GLN A 212 12.89 10.47 12.36
N ALA A 213 11.75 9.81 12.12
CA ALA A 213 11.66 8.74 11.14
C ALA A 213 12.06 9.24 9.74
N ASN A 214 12.77 8.42 8.96
CA ASN A 214 13.19 8.76 7.60
C ASN A 214 12.00 9.01 6.67
N GLN A 215 10.91 8.28 6.90
CA GLN A 215 9.70 8.34 6.10
C GLN A 215 8.47 8.21 7.00
N VAL A 216 7.38 8.85 6.62
CA VAL A 216 6.07 8.66 7.24
C VAL A 216 4.99 8.59 6.18
N THR A 217 4.07 7.66 6.34
CA THR A 217 2.92 7.50 5.45
C THR A 217 1.63 7.71 6.24
N PHE A 218 0.81 8.69 5.83
CA PHE A 218 -0.49 8.96 6.41
C PHE A 218 -1.61 8.45 5.51
N TYR A 219 -2.15 7.28 5.84
CA TYR A 219 -3.27 6.71 5.11
C TYR A 219 -4.61 7.28 5.59
N PRO A 220 -5.50 7.71 4.67
CA PRO A 220 -6.89 7.90 5.06
C PRO A 220 -7.50 6.56 5.46
N LEU A 221 -8.42 6.53 6.41
CA LEU A 221 -9.04 5.26 6.80
C LEU A 221 -9.76 4.59 5.63
N MET A 222 -9.27 3.42 5.22
CA MET A 222 -9.74 2.63 4.08
C MET A 222 -10.53 1.42 4.54
N ALA A 223 -11.82 1.61 4.88
CA ALA A 223 -12.67 0.54 5.34
C ALA A 223 -13.46 -0.09 4.17
N SER A 224 -13.28 -1.40 3.93
CA SER A 224 -14.14 -2.16 3.01
C SER A 224 -15.60 -2.13 3.48
N PRO A 225 -16.59 -2.44 2.62
CA PRO A 225 -18.00 -2.37 3.01
C PRO A 225 -18.35 -3.24 4.24
N SER A 226 -17.69 -4.38 4.42
CA SER A 226 -17.88 -5.24 5.60
C SER A 226 -17.27 -4.63 6.85
N VAL A 227 -16.04 -4.11 6.75
CA VAL A 227 -15.33 -3.43 7.83
C VAL A 227 -16.03 -2.13 8.23
N ALA A 228 -16.48 -1.31 7.27
CA ALA A 228 -17.23 -0.08 7.55
C ALA A 228 -18.52 -0.34 8.34
N ARG A 229 -19.23 -1.44 8.06
CA ARG A 229 -20.42 -1.85 8.83
C ARG A 229 -20.06 -2.26 10.26
N SER A 230 -18.94 -2.95 10.45
CA SER A 230 -18.44 -3.32 11.79
C SER A 230 -18.03 -2.09 12.57
N LEU A 231 -17.21 -1.21 11.98
CA LEU A 231 -16.80 0.06 12.59
C LEU A 231 -17.99 0.94 12.98
N ALA A 232 -18.99 1.08 12.11
CA ALA A 232 -20.17 1.90 12.38
C ALA A 232 -20.98 1.40 13.59
N ARG A 233 -20.92 0.09 13.91
CA ARG A 233 -21.59 -0.47 15.08
C ARG A 233 -20.81 -0.28 16.38
N SER A 234 -19.48 -0.34 16.31
CA SER A 234 -18.60 -0.32 17.49
C SER A 234 -18.02 1.06 17.81
N LEU A 235 -17.66 1.85 16.80
CA LEU A 235 -16.88 3.08 16.95
C LEU A 235 -17.52 4.32 16.27
N GLY A 236 -18.62 4.13 15.53
CA GLY A 236 -19.28 5.20 14.79
C GLY A 236 -18.93 5.23 13.31
N GLN A 237 -19.66 6.05 12.55
CA GLN A 237 -19.45 6.24 11.12
C GLN A 237 -18.26 7.13 10.84
N VAL A 238 -17.53 6.83 9.76
CA VAL A 238 -16.46 7.73 9.28
C VAL A 238 -17.08 9.01 8.75
N ASP A 239 -16.62 10.15 9.26
CA ASP A 239 -17.01 11.47 8.76
C ASP A 239 -15.99 11.95 7.72
N TYR A 240 -16.33 11.76 6.45
CA TYR A 240 -15.47 12.21 5.35
C TYR A 240 -15.43 13.74 5.17
N SER A 241 -16.31 14.50 5.82
CA SER A 241 -16.32 15.97 5.69
C SER A 241 -15.11 16.65 6.33
N ARG A 242 -14.47 15.99 7.29
CA ARG A 242 -13.25 16.48 7.98
C ARG A 242 -11.95 15.95 7.39
N GLU A 243 -12.00 14.96 6.47
CA GLU A 243 -10.82 14.29 5.93
C GLU A 243 -9.87 15.25 5.22
N GLU A 244 -10.40 16.18 4.38
CA GLU A 244 -9.58 17.18 3.71
C GLU A 244 -8.88 18.10 4.71
N ARG A 245 -9.59 18.52 5.80
CA ARG A 245 -9.02 19.34 6.85
C ARG A 245 -7.86 18.63 7.56
N TYR A 246 -8.04 17.35 7.90
CA TYR A 246 -6.97 16.55 8.53
C TYR A 246 -5.77 16.37 7.61
N TYR A 247 -6.01 16.10 6.34
CA TYR A 247 -4.93 16.02 5.35
C TYR A 247 -4.16 17.35 5.21
N GLN A 248 -4.86 18.48 5.21
CA GLN A 248 -4.24 19.80 5.18
C GLN A 248 -3.36 20.04 6.42
N MET A 249 -3.82 19.69 7.63
CA MET A 249 -3.04 19.79 8.85
C MET A 249 -1.76 18.96 8.78
N ILE A 250 -1.83 17.72 8.27
CA ILE A 250 -0.67 16.87 8.05
C ILE A 250 0.34 17.56 7.10
N CYS A 251 -0.14 18.05 5.97
CA CYS A 251 0.71 18.74 4.99
C CYS A 251 1.34 20.02 5.57
N GLU A 252 0.56 20.83 6.29
CA GLU A 252 1.04 22.08 6.91
C GLU A 252 2.17 21.83 7.91
N VAL A 253 2.04 20.79 8.75
CA VAL A 253 3.04 20.46 9.76
C VAL A 253 4.29 19.83 9.11
N LEU A 254 4.12 18.90 8.18
CA LEU A 254 5.25 18.13 7.64
C LEU A 254 5.98 18.87 6.52
N THR A 255 5.27 19.64 5.68
CA THR A 255 5.87 20.26 4.48
C THR A 255 5.74 21.77 4.44
N GLY A 256 5.21 22.39 5.49
CA GLY A 256 5.04 23.85 5.58
C GLY A 256 6.24 24.60 6.14
N GLY A 257 6.17 25.94 6.06
CA GLY A 257 7.20 26.82 6.63
C GLY A 257 8.42 27.02 5.75
N LYS A 258 9.43 27.74 6.29
CA LYS A 258 10.68 28.05 5.56
C LYS A 258 11.67 26.87 5.55
N HIS A 259 11.63 26.01 6.54
CA HIS A 259 12.49 24.85 6.73
C HIS A 259 11.59 23.65 7.08
N PRO A 260 10.90 23.09 6.09
CA PRO A 260 10.00 21.96 6.36
C PRO A 260 10.83 20.74 6.80
N PRO A 261 10.35 19.95 7.77
CA PRO A 261 11.04 18.72 8.20
C PRO A 261 10.99 17.60 7.15
N TYR A 262 9.91 17.57 6.36
CA TYR A 262 9.66 16.56 5.34
C TYR A 262 9.34 17.18 3.98
N ALA A 263 9.55 16.40 2.92
CA ALA A 263 9.08 16.67 1.56
C ALA A 263 8.08 15.58 1.14
N PHE A 264 7.22 15.88 0.17
CA PHE A 264 6.34 14.86 -0.39
C PHE A 264 7.14 13.79 -1.15
N GLY A 265 6.84 12.53 -0.88
CA GLY A 265 7.21 11.40 -1.72
C GLY A 265 6.08 11.01 -2.67
N SER A 266 4.88 10.82 -2.12
CA SER A 266 3.65 10.64 -2.87
C SER A 266 2.53 11.52 -2.28
N ALA A 267 1.30 11.36 -2.71
CA ALA A 267 0.20 12.16 -2.17
C ALA A 267 -0.03 11.93 -0.66
N TRP A 268 0.41 10.83 -0.08
CA TRP A 268 0.27 10.53 1.35
C TRP A 268 1.56 10.08 2.05
N THR A 269 2.69 9.98 1.33
CA THR A 269 4.00 9.64 1.89
C THR A 269 4.88 10.87 1.95
N PHE A 270 5.61 11.01 3.05
CA PHE A 270 6.50 12.14 3.32
C PHE A 270 7.88 11.61 3.70
N LYS A 271 8.93 12.16 3.10
CA LYS A 271 10.34 11.82 3.34
C LYS A 271 11.03 12.95 4.11
N ALA A 272 11.82 12.61 5.13
CA ALA A 272 12.63 13.58 5.86
C ALA A 272 13.64 14.25 4.92
N ILE A 273 13.73 15.58 4.98
CA ILE A 273 14.65 16.35 4.11
C ILE A 273 16.12 16.09 4.50
N SER A 274 16.38 15.76 5.77
CA SER A 274 17.72 15.41 6.26
C SER A 274 18.23 14.06 5.75
N ASP A 275 17.36 13.24 5.14
CA ASP A 275 17.71 11.93 4.62
C ASP A 275 18.11 12.04 3.14
N GLU A 276 19.41 11.87 2.85
CA GLU A 276 19.97 11.88 1.50
C GLU A 276 19.79 10.53 0.77
N SER A 277 19.30 9.49 1.44
CA SER A 277 19.06 8.17 0.82
C SER A 277 18.06 8.28 -0.34
N ALA A 278 18.19 7.40 -1.32
CA ALA A 278 17.16 7.26 -2.34
C ALA A 278 15.83 6.90 -1.66
N MET A 279 14.76 7.54 -2.08
CA MET A 279 13.45 7.23 -1.54
C MET A 279 13.01 5.86 -2.04
N ILE A 280 12.71 4.97 -1.11
CA ILE A 280 12.03 3.72 -1.37
C ILE A 280 10.56 3.98 -1.07
N ASP A 281 9.74 4.18 -2.10
CA ASP A 281 8.30 4.43 -1.91
C ASP A 281 7.49 3.13 -1.93
N GLU A 282 6.19 3.25 -1.89
CA GLU A 282 5.30 2.12 -2.14
C GLU A 282 5.54 1.60 -3.56
N TYR A 283 5.70 0.28 -3.70
CA TYR A 283 6.03 -0.38 -4.97
C TYR A 283 5.10 0.00 -6.14
N ILE A 284 3.85 0.37 -5.87
CA ILE A 284 2.87 0.79 -6.89
C ILE A 284 3.16 2.17 -7.49
N VAL A 285 4.03 2.98 -6.87
CA VAL A 285 4.42 4.31 -7.36
C VAL A 285 5.61 4.21 -8.30
N ASP A 286 6.62 3.43 -7.90
CA ASP A 286 7.88 3.32 -8.64
C ASP A 286 7.80 2.33 -9.80
N TYR A 287 6.91 1.35 -9.74
CA TYR A 287 6.79 0.29 -10.73
C TYR A 287 5.39 0.26 -11.34
N GLU A 288 5.32 0.42 -12.65
CA GLU A 288 4.03 0.34 -13.37
C GLU A 288 3.45 -1.08 -13.31
N GLU A 289 4.30 -2.09 -13.47
CA GLU A 289 3.91 -3.50 -13.46
C GLU A 289 4.63 -4.27 -12.37
N TYR A 290 3.90 -5.13 -11.69
CA TYR A 290 4.40 -5.97 -10.62
C TYR A 290 3.63 -7.28 -10.52
N PRO A 291 4.30 -8.44 -10.47
CA PRO A 291 3.68 -9.68 -10.03
C PRO A 291 3.59 -9.74 -8.50
N ALA A 292 2.54 -10.38 -8.01
CA ALA A 292 2.32 -10.65 -6.60
C ALA A 292 2.21 -12.15 -6.35
N ILE A 293 2.81 -12.62 -5.25
CA ILE A 293 2.70 -13.98 -4.75
C ILE A 293 2.07 -14.01 -3.36
N GLY A 294 1.62 -15.20 -2.96
CA GLY A 294 0.95 -15.37 -1.66
C GLY A 294 -0.55 -15.14 -1.73
N SER A 295 -1.26 -15.68 -0.72
CA SER A 295 -2.72 -15.56 -0.58
C SER A 295 -3.14 -14.10 -0.40
N GLY A 296 -3.98 -13.60 -1.29
CA GLY A 296 -4.46 -12.21 -1.28
C GLY A 296 -3.59 -11.22 -2.06
N GLY A 297 -2.52 -11.69 -2.72
CA GLY A 297 -1.70 -10.90 -3.62
C GLY A 297 -2.49 -10.43 -4.84
N LEU A 298 -2.18 -9.22 -5.32
CA LEU A 298 -2.74 -8.63 -6.53
C LEU A 298 -1.60 -8.22 -7.43
N SER A 299 -1.61 -8.67 -8.68
CA SER A 299 -0.62 -8.31 -9.69
C SER A 299 -1.23 -7.37 -10.73
N TYR A 300 -0.43 -6.43 -11.23
CA TYR A 300 -0.74 -5.68 -12.44
C TYR A 300 0.31 -6.00 -13.49
N LEU A 301 -0.07 -6.69 -14.56
CA LEU A 301 0.83 -7.21 -15.59
C LEU A 301 0.13 -7.16 -16.95
N ASP A 302 0.87 -6.74 -17.99
CA ASP A 302 0.40 -6.70 -19.38
C ASP A 302 -1.00 -6.07 -19.53
N GLY A 303 -1.19 -4.94 -18.83
CA GLY A 303 -2.45 -4.22 -18.84
C GLY A 303 -3.62 -4.99 -18.26
N GLY A 304 -3.41 -5.87 -17.30
CA GLY A 304 -4.45 -6.60 -16.58
C GLY A 304 -4.19 -6.74 -15.09
N LEU A 305 -5.24 -6.76 -14.30
CA LEU A 305 -5.17 -7.11 -12.89
C LEU A 305 -5.37 -8.62 -12.73
N TYR A 306 -4.50 -9.25 -11.94
CA TYR A 306 -4.58 -10.65 -11.55
C TYR A 306 -4.76 -10.75 -10.05
N VAL A 307 -5.56 -11.69 -9.61
CA VAL A 307 -5.91 -11.91 -8.22
C VAL A 307 -5.49 -13.30 -7.79
N ASN A 308 -4.73 -13.39 -6.71
CA ASN A 308 -4.42 -14.65 -6.05
C ASN A 308 -5.57 -15.07 -5.13
N THR A 309 -5.65 -16.37 -4.82
CA THR A 309 -6.64 -16.86 -3.86
C THR A 309 -6.53 -16.12 -2.52
N PHE A 310 -7.68 -15.89 -1.89
CA PHE A 310 -7.75 -15.30 -0.56
C PHE A 310 -7.75 -16.36 0.56
N SER A 311 -7.81 -17.65 0.23
CA SER A 311 -7.74 -18.77 1.17
C SER A 311 -6.28 -19.22 1.34
N VAL A 312 -5.82 -19.36 2.58
CA VAL A 312 -4.50 -19.93 2.91
C VAL A 312 -4.43 -21.41 2.57
N GLU A 313 -5.53 -22.16 2.79
CA GLU A 313 -5.61 -23.57 2.49
C GLU A 313 -5.54 -23.81 0.97
N GLU A 314 -6.41 -23.15 0.19
CA GLU A 314 -6.40 -23.24 -1.27
C GLU A 314 -5.05 -22.78 -1.86
N TYR A 315 -4.41 -21.77 -1.25
CA TYR A 315 -3.07 -21.33 -1.64
C TYR A 315 -2.06 -22.47 -1.54
N ASN A 316 -2.02 -23.16 -0.39
CA ASN A 316 -1.10 -24.26 -0.18
C ASN A 316 -1.37 -25.41 -1.17
N ASP A 317 -2.63 -25.78 -1.37
CA ASP A 317 -3.02 -26.84 -2.31
C ASP A 317 -2.61 -26.51 -3.76
N LEU A 318 -2.79 -25.25 -4.19
CA LEU A 318 -2.39 -24.82 -5.53
C LEU A 318 -0.88 -24.93 -5.73
N ILE A 319 -0.08 -24.40 -4.79
CA ILE A 319 1.38 -24.40 -4.92
C ILE A 319 1.96 -25.82 -4.83
N GLU A 320 1.43 -26.67 -3.94
CA GLU A 320 1.83 -28.07 -3.83
C GLU A 320 1.48 -28.90 -5.09
N ALA A 321 0.42 -28.50 -5.80
CA ALA A 321 0.07 -29.07 -7.10
C ALA A 321 0.90 -28.46 -8.28
N GLY A 322 1.90 -27.63 -8.02
CA GLY A 322 2.73 -26.99 -9.04
C GLY A 322 2.00 -25.89 -9.83
N ARG A 323 0.97 -25.27 -9.26
CA ARG A 323 0.15 -24.21 -9.88
C ARG A 323 0.38 -22.90 -9.18
N MET A 324 0.38 -21.78 -9.94
CA MET A 324 0.40 -20.44 -9.37
C MET A 324 -0.88 -20.16 -8.56
N SER A 325 -0.77 -19.28 -7.58
CA SER A 325 -1.88 -18.92 -6.68
C SER A 325 -2.99 -18.06 -7.31
N VAL A 326 -2.84 -17.68 -8.59
CA VAL A 326 -3.77 -16.82 -9.33
C VAL A 326 -5.08 -17.54 -9.62
N ILE A 327 -6.22 -16.93 -9.23
CA ILE A 327 -7.57 -17.46 -9.43
C ILE A 327 -8.46 -16.58 -10.32
N GLY A 328 -8.03 -15.38 -10.66
CA GLY A 328 -8.83 -14.47 -11.47
C GLY A 328 -8.00 -13.44 -12.22
N LYS A 329 -8.57 -12.94 -13.32
CA LYS A 329 -8.00 -11.89 -14.16
C LYS A 329 -9.07 -10.88 -14.56
N THR A 330 -8.72 -9.60 -14.58
CA THR A 330 -9.50 -8.54 -15.21
C THR A 330 -8.65 -7.85 -16.26
N PRO A 331 -8.89 -8.07 -17.56
CA PRO A 331 -8.20 -7.35 -18.61
C PRO A 331 -8.65 -5.89 -18.64
N PHE A 332 -7.71 -4.96 -18.76
CA PHE A 332 -8.00 -3.55 -18.93
C PHE A 332 -8.14 -3.19 -20.41
N THR A 333 -9.14 -2.39 -20.74
CA THR A 333 -9.19 -1.70 -22.02
C THR A 333 -8.10 -0.61 -22.06
N THR A 334 -7.79 -0.09 -23.25
CA THR A 334 -6.84 1.04 -23.38
C THR A 334 -7.25 2.23 -22.49
N SER A 335 -8.55 2.54 -22.42
CA SER A 335 -9.05 3.60 -21.52
C SER A 335 -8.86 3.27 -20.05
N ASP A 336 -8.93 2.00 -19.66
CA ASP A 336 -8.70 1.59 -18.26
C ASP A 336 -7.21 1.69 -17.90
N ARG A 337 -6.32 1.31 -18.82
CA ARG A 337 -4.87 1.49 -18.68
C ARG A 337 -4.49 2.96 -18.57
N MET A 338 -5.08 3.82 -19.41
CA MET A 338 -4.90 5.27 -19.33
C MET A 338 -5.33 5.83 -17.98
N ARG A 339 -6.49 5.42 -17.43
CA ARG A 339 -6.97 5.87 -16.11
C ARG A 339 -6.10 5.36 -14.97
N TYR A 340 -5.67 4.10 -15.03
CA TYR A 340 -4.76 3.53 -14.04
C TYR A 340 -3.44 4.33 -14.01
N ARG A 341 -2.80 4.55 -15.15
CA ARG A 341 -1.58 5.36 -15.25
C ARG A 341 -1.80 6.81 -14.80
N PHE A 342 -2.89 7.45 -15.21
CA PHE A 342 -3.23 8.81 -14.77
C PHE A 342 -3.32 8.90 -13.25
N MET A 343 -3.98 7.94 -12.62
CA MET A 343 -4.11 7.89 -11.17
C MET A 343 -2.76 7.63 -10.49
N MET A 344 -2.00 6.63 -10.92
CA MET A 344 -0.74 6.24 -10.27
C MET A 344 0.34 7.31 -10.41
N GLN A 345 0.56 7.86 -11.61
CA GLN A 345 1.57 8.90 -11.82
C GLN A 345 1.22 10.19 -11.08
N LEU A 346 -0.02 10.64 -11.10
CA LEU A 346 -0.43 11.82 -10.33
C LEU A 346 -0.41 11.57 -8.82
N PHE A 347 -0.66 10.35 -8.37
CA PHE A 347 -0.48 9.97 -6.98
C PHE A 347 1.00 10.04 -6.57
N GLY A 348 1.93 9.67 -7.44
CA GLY A 348 3.36 9.92 -7.36
C GLY A 348 3.75 11.39 -7.67
N LEU A 349 2.79 12.33 -7.60
CA LEU A 349 2.90 13.79 -7.70
C LEU A 349 3.12 14.36 -9.10
N GLN A 350 3.52 13.58 -10.08
CA GLN A 350 3.83 14.06 -11.43
C GLN A 350 3.36 13.07 -12.50
N LEU A 351 2.71 13.58 -13.55
CA LEU A 351 2.41 12.81 -14.75
C LEU A 351 3.37 13.21 -15.88
N ASP A 352 4.07 12.23 -16.47
CA ASP A 352 4.95 12.40 -17.62
C ASP A 352 4.13 12.31 -18.91
N LYS A 353 3.91 13.48 -19.56
CA LYS A 353 3.16 13.59 -20.82
C LYS A 353 3.90 12.98 -22.00
N ARG A 354 5.23 13.03 -22.03
CA ARG A 354 6.03 12.44 -23.10
C ARG A 354 5.97 10.91 -23.07
N GLN A 355 6.07 10.32 -21.88
CA GLN A 355 5.89 8.88 -21.71
C GLN A 355 4.45 8.47 -22.08
N TRP A 356 3.45 9.27 -21.63
CA TRP A 356 2.06 9.04 -21.98
C TRP A 356 1.82 8.99 -23.49
N GLU A 357 2.34 9.98 -24.25
CA GLU A 357 2.18 10.05 -25.71
C GLU A 357 2.88 8.91 -26.43
N ARG A 358 4.06 8.50 -25.96
CA ARG A 358 4.76 7.33 -26.52
C ARG A 358 3.92 6.05 -26.39
N ASP A 359 3.30 5.86 -25.22
CA ASP A 359 2.66 4.58 -24.87
C ASP A 359 1.22 4.50 -25.35
N PHE A 360 0.52 5.63 -25.46
CA PHE A 360 -0.89 5.67 -25.86
C PHE A 360 -1.16 6.33 -27.22
N GLY A 361 -0.18 6.96 -27.85
CA GLY A 361 -0.32 7.60 -29.15
C GLY A 361 -1.24 8.84 -29.16
N CYS A 362 -1.55 9.43 -28.02
CA CYS A 362 -2.40 10.61 -27.89
C CYS A 362 -2.05 11.42 -26.64
N SER A 363 -2.46 12.71 -26.62
CA SER A 363 -2.31 13.52 -25.40
C SER A 363 -3.22 13.04 -24.27
N VAL A 364 -2.90 13.42 -23.03
CA VAL A 364 -3.74 13.12 -21.84
C VAL A 364 -5.16 13.66 -22.02
N ALA A 365 -5.29 14.89 -22.54
CA ALA A 365 -6.58 15.52 -22.77
C ALA A 365 -7.42 14.79 -23.85
N ALA A 366 -6.78 14.21 -24.87
CA ALA A 366 -7.48 13.43 -25.89
C ALA A 366 -7.84 12.03 -25.41
N GLY A 367 -6.96 11.37 -24.67
CA GLY A 367 -7.16 10.02 -24.14
C GLY A 367 -8.18 9.95 -23.01
N LEU A 368 -8.20 10.97 -22.13
CA LEU A 368 -9.07 11.07 -20.95
C LEU A 368 -9.78 12.45 -20.87
N PRO A 369 -10.61 12.82 -21.84
CA PRO A 369 -11.17 14.18 -21.93
C PRO A 369 -12.05 14.55 -20.72
N VAL A 370 -12.75 13.60 -20.13
CA VAL A 370 -13.63 13.83 -18.97
C VAL A 370 -12.82 14.04 -17.71
N GLU A 371 -11.89 13.11 -17.42
CA GLU A 371 -11.03 13.13 -16.23
C GLU A 371 -10.12 14.35 -16.26
N TYR A 372 -9.44 14.60 -17.36
CA TYR A 372 -8.56 15.76 -17.54
C TYR A 372 -9.30 17.09 -17.36
N SER A 373 -10.48 17.25 -18.04
CA SER A 373 -11.29 18.47 -17.92
C SER A 373 -11.81 18.68 -16.50
N PHE A 374 -12.20 17.60 -15.82
CA PHE A 374 -12.63 17.66 -14.43
C PHE A 374 -11.50 18.16 -13.52
N PHE A 375 -10.30 17.56 -13.60
CA PHE A 375 -9.15 17.97 -12.78
C PHE A 375 -8.77 19.43 -13.05
N LYS A 376 -8.81 19.87 -14.30
CA LYS A 376 -8.54 21.26 -14.68
C LYS A 376 -9.60 22.22 -14.12
N LEU A 377 -10.89 21.87 -14.26
CA LEU A 377 -12.01 22.68 -13.78
C LEU A 377 -11.99 22.89 -12.26
N VAL A 378 -11.61 21.86 -11.50
CA VAL A 378 -11.55 21.95 -10.04
C VAL A 378 -10.24 22.57 -9.53
N GLY A 379 -9.34 23.00 -10.42
CA GLY A 379 -8.07 23.63 -10.06
C GLY A 379 -7.07 22.65 -9.45
N ALA A 380 -7.07 21.40 -9.91
CA ALA A 380 -6.18 20.36 -9.39
C ALA A 380 -4.75 20.45 -9.94
N PHE A 381 -4.56 21.09 -11.11
CA PHE A 381 -3.25 21.25 -11.75
C PHE A 381 -2.61 22.58 -11.32
N ALA A 382 -1.43 22.50 -10.71
CA ALA A 382 -0.61 23.66 -10.34
C ALA A 382 0.23 24.15 -11.50
N PHE A 383 0.75 23.22 -12.28
CA PHE A 383 1.64 23.48 -13.42
C PHE A 383 1.40 22.43 -14.50
N GLU A 384 1.39 22.88 -15.73
CA GLU A 384 1.30 22.03 -16.91
C GLU A 384 2.09 22.65 -18.05
N ASP A 385 3.01 21.87 -18.63
CA ASP A 385 3.75 22.20 -19.86
C ASP A 385 3.65 21.03 -20.86
N ASP A 386 4.57 20.99 -21.84
CA ASP A 386 4.62 19.92 -22.85
C ASP A 386 5.21 18.60 -22.29
N GLU A 387 5.81 18.61 -21.10
CA GLU A 387 6.49 17.46 -20.55
C GLU A 387 5.71 16.82 -19.39
N LYS A 388 5.09 17.64 -18.53
CA LYS A 388 4.51 17.15 -17.28
C LYS A 388 3.30 17.92 -16.78
N ILE A 389 2.58 17.26 -15.86
CA ILE A 389 1.52 17.85 -15.05
C ILE A 389 1.90 17.69 -13.57
N LEU A 390 1.83 18.79 -12.80
CA LEU A 390 2.02 18.80 -11.35
C LEU A 390 0.73 19.21 -10.65
N LEU A 391 0.55 18.75 -9.40
CA LEU A 391 -0.69 18.96 -8.64
C LEU A 391 -0.62 20.15 -7.68
N THR A 392 -1.75 20.84 -7.53
CA THR A 392 -2.02 21.76 -6.41
C THR A 392 -2.22 20.97 -5.11
N PRO A 393 -2.22 21.62 -3.92
CA PRO A 393 -2.66 20.98 -2.67
C PRO A 393 -4.02 20.31 -2.78
N ARG A 394 -4.98 20.96 -3.46
CA ARG A 394 -6.31 20.40 -3.74
C ARG A 394 -6.24 19.18 -4.65
N GLY A 395 -5.41 19.22 -5.70
CA GLY A 395 -5.17 18.09 -6.59
C GLY A 395 -4.60 16.87 -5.83
N ARG A 396 -3.63 17.09 -4.93
CA ARG A 396 -3.09 16.01 -4.10
C ARG A 396 -4.16 15.37 -3.21
N TYR A 397 -4.99 16.18 -2.53
CA TYR A 397 -6.10 15.61 -1.74
C TYR A 397 -7.09 14.81 -2.60
N LEU A 398 -7.40 15.27 -3.83
CA LEU A 398 -8.22 14.50 -4.76
C LEU A 398 -7.61 13.11 -5.05
N LEU A 399 -6.29 13.03 -5.22
CA LEU A 399 -5.60 11.75 -5.42
C LEU A 399 -5.66 10.89 -4.15
N VAL A 400 -5.51 11.45 -2.95
CA VAL A 400 -5.71 10.71 -1.69
C VAL A 400 -7.12 10.10 -1.65
N ALA A 401 -8.15 10.87 -1.95
CA ALA A 401 -9.52 10.37 -1.98
C ALA A 401 -9.75 9.30 -3.07
N LEU A 402 -9.14 9.47 -4.25
CA LEU A 402 -9.19 8.49 -5.35
C LEU A 402 -8.54 7.17 -4.97
N MET A 403 -7.33 7.22 -4.40
CA MET A 403 -6.60 6.04 -3.96
C MET A 403 -7.33 5.33 -2.82
N ARG A 404 -7.89 6.07 -1.86
CA ARG A 404 -8.76 5.47 -0.83
C ARG A 404 -9.89 4.66 -1.45
N GLU A 405 -10.62 5.22 -2.40
CA GLU A 405 -11.74 4.52 -3.06
C GLU A 405 -11.25 3.34 -3.91
N PHE A 406 -10.10 3.45 -4.55
CA PHE A 406 -9.48 2.34 -5.28
C PHE A 406 -9.19 1.15 -4.34
N PHE A 407 -8.51 1.39 -3.21
CA PHE A 407 -8.22 0.34 -2.22
C PHE A 407 -9.49 -0.21 -1.56
N VAL A 408 -10.49 0.62 -1.29
CA VAL A 408 -11.82 0.15 -0.81
C VAL A 408 -12.46 -0.79 -1.84
N GLY A 409 -12.33 -0.48 -3.14
CA GLY A 409 -12.79 -1.33 -4.23
C GLY A 409 -12.06 -2.68 -4.28
N VAL A 410 -10.72 -2.66 -4.18
CA VAL A 410 -9.88 -3.88 -4.12
C VAL A 410 -10.29 -4.76 -2.93
N ASN A 411 -10.44 -4.16 -1.75
CA ASN A 411 -10.85 -4.88 -0.54
C ASN A 411 -12.29 -5.44 -0.61
N LYS A 412 -13.18 -4.81 -1.40
CA LYS A 412 -14.52 -5.35 -1.67
C LYS A 412 -14.46 -6.68 -2.43
N VAL A 413 -13.53 -6.79 -3.40
CA VAL A 413 -13.32 -8.04 -4.15
C VAL A 413 -12.98 -9.19 -3.21
N ARG A 414 -12.09 -8.95 -2.25
CA ARG A 414 -11.75 -9.91 -1.21
C ARG A 414 -12.98 -10.30 -0.38
N ASP A 415 -13.78 -9.31 0.07
CA ASP A 415 -15.00 -9.56 0.86
C ASP A 415 -15.99 -10.46 0.08
N GLU A 416 -16.13 -10.24 -1.24
CA GLU A 416 -16.98 -11.05 -2.12
C GLU A 416 -16.41 -12.46 -2.36
N ALA A 417 -15.09 -12.59 -2.52
CA ALA A 417 -14.45 -13.89 -2.69
C ALA A 417 -14.60 -14.76 -1.43
N ARG A 418 -14.39 -14.19 -0.24
CA ARG A 418 -14.56 -14.90 1.04
C ARG A 418 -15.99 -15.35 1.34
N GLN A 419 -17.01 -14.73 0.74
CA GLN A 419 -18.41 -15.15 0.89
C GLN A 419 -18.77 -16.34 0.00
N ARG A 420 -17.91 -16.71 -0.96
CA ARG A 420 -18.15 -17.83 -1.88
C ARG A 420 -17.47 -19.13 -1.44
N VAL A 421 -16.63 -19.06 -0.42
CA VAL A 421 -15.98 -20.18 0.27
C VAL A 421 -16.75 -20.45 1.57
#